data_059ef7a68c96771f3fc55639c15043bc
#
_entry.id   059ef7a68c96771f3fc55639c15043bc
#
_cell.length_a   1.000
_cell.length_b   1.000
_cell.length_c   1.000
_cell.angle_alpha   90.00
_cell.angle_beta   90.00
_cell.angle_gamma   90.00
#
_symmetry.space_group_name_H-M   'P 1'
#
loop_
_entity.id
_entity.type
_entity.pdbx_description
1 polymer ?
#
loop_
_entity_poly.entity_id
_entity_poly.type
_entity_poly.pdbx_seq_one_letter_code
_entity_poly.pdbx_strand_id
1 'polypeptide(L)'
;MDAEDVAQIAESLRQALSAQPKGTRRVLGEFGWRDLLADEPKVAVSTLFTLAGELLTPGSMVDAVLLHAANGASLADDARVVLPPPGRHVPLSRSVDGQTVAVEGVVQSGDGGIVVPCLDARGEYALVVCDSLRLRPGAPLDETAGWARVSATAPILSFVSDWTTPHGDGGAAWGDMVAAGRRALAHELVGIGSTMLSMTVEHVSERVQFHRPLGSFQAVKHQLADVHLWQEIAVLSADAAWEDCGPQSAALAKAAAIRFTRSARASCQQLLGGMGFTWEHDFHRYLRRALTLEPLLGGAPDLHGELGAALRSGKVGQALIAL
;
A
#
# COMPACT_ATOMS: atom_id res chain seq x y z
N MET A 1 -8.06 -8.20 -20.96
CA MET A 1 -8.51 -6.81 -21.18
C MET A 1 -7.43 -6.08 -21.97
N ASP A 2 -7.76 -5.30 -22.99
CA ASP A 2 -6.75 -4.56 -23.76
C ASP A 2 -6.37 -3.23 -23.07
N ALA A 3 -5.36 -2.53 -23.63
CA ALA A 3 -4.84 -1.30 -23.00
C ALA A 3 -5.83 -0.13 -23.08
N GLU A 4 -6.72 -0.11 -24.08
CA GLU A 4 -7.75 0.93 -24.24
C GLU A 4 -8.85 0.78 -23.18
N ASP A 5 -9.30 -0.46 -22.94
CA ASP A 5 -10.25 -0.78 -21.87
C ASP A 5 -9.71 -0.35 -20.50
N VAL A 6 -8.44 -0.67 -20.21
CA VAL A 6 -7.79 -0.31 -18.94
C VAL A 6 -7.73 1.21 -18.78
N ALA A 7 -7.38 1.94 -19.83
CA ALA A 7 -7.33 3.41 -19.81
C ALA A 7 -8.72 4.02 -19.58
N GLN A 8 -9.76 3.46 -20.18
CA GLN A 8 -11.16 3.91 -20.01
C GLN A 8 -11.65 3.64 -18.57
N ILE A 9 -11.32 2.49 -18.00
CA ILE A 9 -11.62 2.17 -16.59
C ILE A 9 -10.93 3.18 -15.67
N ALA A 10 -9.64 3.45 -15.90
CA ALA A 10 -8.87 4.40 -15.10
C ALA A 10 -9.46 5.80 -15.14
N GLU A 11 -9.83 6.28 -16.31
CA GLU A 11 -10.43 7.61 -16.46
C GLU A 11 -11.82 7.70 -15.81
N SER A 12 -12.67 6.68 -16.01
CA SER A 12 -13.99 6.62 -15.39
C SER A 12 -13.90 6.58 -13.86
N LEU A 13 -12.96 5.80 -13.33
CA LEU A 13 -12.73 5.72 -11.88
C LEU A 13 -12.15 7.02 -11.32
N ARG A 14 -11.24 7.69 -12.05
CA ARG A 14 -10.70 9.01 -11.69
C ARG A 14 -11.82 10.04 -11.58
N GLN A 15 -12.70 10.10 -12.56
CA GLN A 15 -13.83 11.03 -12.56
C GLN A 15 -14.78 10.77 -11.38
N ALA A 16 -15.12 9.50 -11.14
CA ALA A 16 -16.00 9.11 -10.05
C ALA A 16 -15.41 9.47 -8.67
N LEU A 17 -14.13 9.18 -8.43
CA LEU A 17 -13.43 9.50 -7.18
C LEU A 17 -13.28 11.03 -6.98
N SER A 18 -12.97 11.76 -8.05
CA SER A 18 -12.84 13.22 -7.99
C SER A 18 -14.17 13.93 -7.72
N ALA A 19 -15.28 13.39 -8.24
CA ALA A 19 -16.61 13.93 -7.99
C ALA A 19 -17.09 13.74 -6.54
N GLN A 20 -16.58 12.73 -5.82
CA GLN A 20 -16.98 12.39 -4.46
C GLN A 20 -15.79 12.12 -3.55
N PRO A 21 -14.98 13.12 -3.20
CA PRO A 21 -13.70 12.93 -2.51
C PRO A 21 -13.81 12.27 -1.12
N LYS A 22 -14.97 12.31 -0.48
CA LYS A 22 -15.20 11.74 0.87
C LYS A 22 -15.95 10.40 0.85
N GLY A 23 -16.31 9.90 -0.34
CA GLY A 23 -17.18 8.73 -0.50
C GLY A 23 -16.50 7.52 -1.15
N THR A 24 -15.19 7.33 -1.00
CA THR A 24 -14.40 6.31 -1.70
C THR A 24 -15.06 4.93 -1.72
N ARG A 25 -15.42 4.37 -0.55
CA ARG A 25 -16.05 3.04 -0.47
C ARG A 25 -17.39 2.96 -1.22
N ARG A 26 -18.22 4.02 -1.13
CA ARG A 26 -19.49 4.07 -1.85
C ARG A 26 -19.28 4.14 -3.36
N VAL A 27 -18.39 5.03 -3.81
CA VAL A 27 -18.03 5.17 -5.22
C VAL A 27 -17.56 3.84 -5.79
N LEU A 28 -16.70 3.13 -5.07
CA LEU A 28 -16.17 1.83 -5.51
C LEU A 28 -17.24 0.74 -5.53
N GLY A 29 -18.22 0.77 -4.59
CA GLY A 29 -19.37 -0.12 -4.61
C GLY A 29 -20.27 0.12 -5.83
N GLU A 30 -20.58 1.39 -6.12
CA GLU A 30 -21.39 1.79 -7.29
C GLU A 30 -20.65 1.48 -8.63
N PHE A 31 -19.33 1.54 -8.61
CA PHE A 31 -18.47 1.22 -9.76
C PHE A 31 -18.35 -0.30 -10.03
N GLY A 32 -18.68 -1.16 -9.07
CA GLY A 32 -18.47 -2.60 -9.20
C GLY A 32 -16.99 -3.01 -9.06
N TRP A 33 -16.19 -2.24 -8.31
CA TRP A 33 -14.74 -2.50 -8.18
C TRP A 33 -14.42 -3.88 -7.61
N ARG A 34 -15.29 -4.45 -6.76
CA ARG A 34 -15.06 -5.79 -6.20
C ARG A 34 -15.21 -6.89 -7.24
N ASP A 35 -16.16 -6.75 -8.16
CA ASP A 35 -16.29 -7.68 -9.27
C ASP A 35 -15.07 -7.59 -10.17
N LEU A 36 -14.60 -6.37 -10.44
CA LEU A 36 -13.35 -6.16 -11.16
C LEU A 36 -12.14 -6.76 -10.44
N LEU A 37 -12.09 -6.68 -9.10
CA LEU A 37 -11.02 -7.31 -8.30
C LEU A 37 -11.06 -8.84 -8.40
N ALA A 38 -12.25 -9.43 -8.49
CA ALA A 38 -12.41 -10.88 -8.64
C ALA A 38 -12.00 -11.37 -10.04
N ASP A 39 -12.39 -10.64 -11.08
CA ASP A 39 -12.19 -11.04 -12.46
C ASP A 39 -10.81 -10.63 -13.01
N GLU A 40 -10.35 -9.42 -12.69
CA GLU A 40 -9.13 -8.81 -13.22
C GLU A 40 -8.32 -8.11 -12.10
N PRO A 41 -7.76 -8.85 -11.13
CA PRO A 41 -7.14 -8.29 -9.93
C PRO A 41 -5.98 -7.32 -10.23
N LYS A 42 -5.19 -7.59 -11.28
CA LYS A 42 -4.13 -6.68 -11.71
C LYS A 42 -4.69 -5.30 -12.04
N VAL A 43 -5.72 -5.25 -12.88
CA VAL A 43 -6.33 -3.99 -13.33
C VAL A 43 -7.00 -3.26 -12.17
N ALA A 44 -7.80 -3.98 -11.38
CA ALA A 44 -8.51 -3.42 -10.25
C ALA A 44 -7.55 -2.75 -9.25
N VAL A 45 -6.47 -3.44 -8.90
CA VAL A 45 -5.51 -2.97 -7.89
C VAL A 45 -4.60 -1.89 -8.46
N SER A 46 -3.97 -2.10 -9.63
CA SER A 46 -3.04 -1.12 -10.19
C SER A 46 -3.74 0.22 -10.45
N THR A 47 -4.93 0.20 -11.04
CA THR A 47 -5.70 1.41 -11.35
C THR A 47 -6.14 2.14 -10.09
N LEU A 48 -6.82 1.44 -9.18
CA LEU A 48 -7.36 2.09 -7.98
C LEU A 48 -6.24 2.65 -7.09
N PHE A 49 -5.21 1.85 -6.80
CA PHE A 49 -4.19 2.28 -5.84
C PHE A 49 -3.28 3.38 -6.39
N THR A 50 -2.98 3.38 -7.70
CA THR A 50 -2.29 4.52 -8.32
C THR A 50 -3.13 5.78 -8.21
N LEU A 51 -4.42 5.73 -8.55
CA LEU A 51 -5.35 6.86 -8.41
C LEU A 51 -5.52 7.29 -6.94
N ALA A 52 -5.58 6.34 -6.00
CA ALA A 52 -5.67 6.65 -4.57
C ALA A 52 -4.45 7.44 -4.09
N GLY A 53 -3.26 7.12 -4.58
CA GLY A 53 -2.04 7.87 -4.32
C GLY A 53 -2.04 9.25 -4.96
N GLU A 54 -2.48 9.37 -6.21
CA GLU A 54 -2.55 10.63 -6.94
C GLU A 54 -3.58 11.61 -6.37
N LEU A 55 -4.75 11.12 -5.99
CA LEU A 55 -5.88 11.91 -5.50
C LEU A 55 -5.93 12.04 -3.97
N LEU A 56 -5.06 11.32 -3.24
CA LEU A 56 -5.10 11.20 -1.78
C LEU A 56 -6.50 10.82 -1.27
N THR A 57 -7.11 9.80 -1.88
CA THR A 57 -8.44 9.35 -1.48
C THR A 57 -8.49 8.97 0.00
N PRO A 58 -9.57 9.30 0.73
CA PRO A 58 -9.71 8.91 2.13
C PRO A 58 -9.87 7.41 2.31
N GLY A 59 -9.25 6.88 3.37
CA GLY A 59 -9.25 5.45 3.66
C GLY A 59 -8.32 4.65 2.75
N SER A 60 -8.47 3.34 2.78
CA SER A 60 -7.73 2.42 1.92
C SER A 60 -8.60 1.20 1.61
N MET A 61 -8.37 0.57 0.47
CA MET A 61 -8.98 -0.69 0.08
C MET A 61 -8.02 -1.88 0.25
N VAL A 62 -6.91 -1.69 0.95
CA VAL A 62 -5.94 -2.77 1.24
C VAL A 62 -6.62 -3.96 1.92
N ASP A 63 -7.58 -3.71 2.85
CA ASP A 63 -8.33 -4.77 3.51
C ASP A 63 -9.03 -5.70 2.50
N ALA A 64 -9.71 -5.12 1.51
CA ALA A 64 -10.39 -5.91 0.48
C ALA A 64 -9.42 -6.74 -0.37
N VAL A 65 -8.25 -6.19 -0.69
CA VAL A 65 -7.19 -6.90 -1.43
C VAL A 65 -6.63 -8.07 -0.61
N LEU A 66 -6.38 -7.85 0.68
CA LEU A 66 -5.91 -8.89 1.60
C LEU A 66 -6.94 -10.02 1.73
N LEU A 67 -8.20 -9.67 1.94
CA LEU A 67 -9.27 -10.65 2.10
C LEU A 67 -9.56 -11.43 0.81
N HIS A 68 -9.46 -10.77 -0.34
CA HIS A 68 -9.53 -11.45 -1.64
C HIS A 68 -8.40 -12.49 -1.78
N ALA A 69 -7.16 -12.14 -1.44
CA ALA A 69 -6.02 -13.06 -1.49
C ALA A 69 -6.15 -14.23 -0.48
N ALA A 70 -6.87 -14.03 0.62
CA ALA A 70 -7.16 -15.06 1.61
C ALA A 70 -8.30 -16.01 1.22
N ASN A 71 -8.89 -15.88 0.02
CA ASN A 71 -10.14 -16.55 -0.37
C ASN A 71 -11.28 -16.30 0.63
N GLY A 72 -11.29 -15.13 1.26
CA GLY A 72 -12.25 -14.74 2.30
C GLY A 72 -13.66 -14.42 1.78
N ALA A 73 -14.18 -15.18 0.82
CA ALA A 73 -15.49 -14.97 0.20
C ALA A 73 -16.67 -15.03 1.21
N SER A 74 -16.45 -15.58 2.41
CA SER A 74 -17.44 -15.64 3.48
C SER A 74 -17.43 -14.43 4.42
N LEU A 75 -16.51 -13.48 4.25
CA LEU A 75 -16.38 -12.31 5.10
C LEU A 75 -17.20 -11.14 4.55
N ALA A 76 -17.72 -10.32 5.46
CA ALA A 76 -18.48 -9.13 5.07
C ALA A 76 -17.64 -8.16 4.24
N ASP A 77 -18.30 -7.48 3.30
CA ASP A 77 -17.65 -6.54 2.37
C ASP A 77 -16.95 -5.35 3.04
N ASP A 78 -17.36 -5.00 4.23
CA ASP A 78 -16.80 -3.93 5.04
C ASP A 78 -15.79 -4.43 6.09
N ALA A 79 -15.46 -5.73 6.09
CA ALA A 79 -14.51 -6.30 7.03
C ALA A 79 -13.13 -5.61 6.90
N ARG A 80 -12.52 -5.37 8.05
CA ARG A 80 -11.23 -4.69 8.20
C ARG A 80 -10.20 -5.67 8.72
N VAL A 81 -8.96 -5.56 8.24
CA VAL A 81 -7.87 -6.45 8.63
C VAL A 81 -6.92 -5.71 9.56
N VAL A 82 -6.56 -6.33 10.68
CA VAL A 82 -5.47 -5.82 11.52
C VAL A 82 -4.14 -6.15 10.86
N LEU A 83 -3.45 -5.12 10.40
CA LEU A 83 -2.09 -5.26 9.88
C LEU A 83 -1.09 -5.34 11.03
N PRO A 84 0.07 -5.99 10.84
CA PRO A 84 1.17 -5.94 11.80
C PRO A 84 1.58 -4.50 12.14
N PRO A 85 2.23 -4.28 13.28
CA PRO A 85 2.78 -2.97 13.61
C PRO A 85 3.68 -2.42 12.50
N PRO A 86 3.73 -1.08 12.33
CA PRO A 86 4.55 -0.44 11.31
C PRO A 86 6.01 -0.94 11.30
N GLY A 87 6.53 -1.23 10.12
CA GLY A 87 7.86 -1.78 9.90
C GLY A 87 7.94 -3.31 9.92
N ARG A 88 6.84 -4.01 10.18
CA ARG A 88 6.77 -5.48 10.23
C ARG A 88 5.75 -6.03 9.24
N HIS A 89 5.95 -7.30 8.86
CA HIS A 89 4.97 -8.05 8.04
C HIS A 89 4.45 -9.31 8.76
N VAL A 90 5.06 -9.69 9.88
CA VAL A 90 4.64 -10.84 10.69
C VAL A 90 3.65 -10.37 11.76
N PRO A 91 2.48 -11.01 11.93
CA PRO A 91 1.52 -10.68 12.97
C PRO A 91 2.13 -10.82 14.37
N LEU A 92 1.84 -9.86 15.23
CA LEU A 92 2.15 -9.95 16.67
C LEU A 92 0.95 -10.39 17.50
N SER A 93 -0.25 -10.38 16.92
CA SER A 93 -1.46 -10.86 17.58
C SER A 93 -1.38 -12.35 17.88
N ARG A 94 -1.94 -12.79 19.02
CA ARG A 94 -1.89 -14.17 19.47
C ARG A 94 -3.23 -14.61 20.04
N SER A 95 -3.69 -15.80 19.66
CA SER A 95 -4.79 -16.46 20.34
C SER A 95 -4.29 -16.97 21.70
N VAL A 96 -5.00 -16.63 22.77
CA VAL A 96 -4.58 -16.93 24.14
C VAL A 96 -5.10 -18.30 24.59
N ASP A 97 -6.38 -18.59 24.34
CA ASP A 97 -7.11 -19.76 24.84
C ASP A 97 -8.08 -20.36 23.80
N GLY A 98 -7.96 -19.95 22.54
CA GLY A 98 -8.91 -20.30 21.48
C GLY A 98 -10.26 -19.57 21.57
N GLN A 99 -10.50 -18.75 22.60
CA GLN A 99 -11.70 -17.94 22.77
C GLN A 99 -11.40 -16.44 22.73
N THR A 100 -10.16 -16.07 23.05
CA THR A 100 -9.71 -14.69 23.04
C THR A 100 -8.44 -14.50 22.21
N VAL A 101 -8.30 -13.32 21.62
CA VAL A 101 -7.09 -12.92 20.89
C VAL A 101 -6.51 -11.61 21.47
N ALA A 102 -5.24 -11.67 21.80
CA ALA A 102 -4.45 -10.47 22.10
C ALA A 102 -4.04 -9.83 20.76
N VAL A 103 -4.58 -8.66 20.48
CA VAL A 103 -4.42 -7.94 19.21
C VAL A 103 -3.37 -6.85 19.34
N GLU A 104 -2.42 -6.82 18.42
CA GLU A 104 -1.39 -5.79 18.34
C GLU A 104 -1.12 -5.43 16.87
N GLY A 105 -1.36 -4.16 16.49
CA GLY A 105 -1.17 -3.74 15.11
C GLY A 105 -1.75 -2.39 14.76
N VAL A 106 -2.13 -2.25 13.51
CA VAL A 106 -2.87 -1.10 12.96
C VAL A 106 -4.07 -1.59 12.16
N VAL A 107 -5.15 -0.84 12.18
CA VAL A 107 -6.41 -1.17 11.49
C VAL A 107 -7.04 0.09 10.92
N GLN A 108 -7.76 -0.05 9.82
CA GLN A 108 -8.56 1.04 9.25
C GLN A 108 -9.71 1.41 10.20
N SER A 109 -9.98 2.71 10.33
CA SER A 109 -11.16 3.22 11.00
C SER A 109 -12.43 2.85 10.22
N GLY A 110 -13.51 2.50 10.91
CA GLY A 110 -14.78 2.13 10.30
C GLY A 110 -15.61 1.24 11.23
N ASP A 111 -16.77 0.77 10.75
CA ASP A 111 -17.77 0.05 11.53
C ASP A 111 -17.86 -1.47 11.19
N GLY A 112 -17.17 -1.95 10.17
CA GLY A 112 -17.17 -3.36 9.76
C GLY A 112 -16.51 -4.31 10.76
N GLY A 113 -16.80 -5.60 10.65
CA GLY A 113 -16.15 -6.66 11.42
C GLY A 113 -14.63 -6.61 11.30
N ILE A 114 -13.92 -7.12 12.30
CA ILE A 114 -12.48 -7.04 12.36
C ILE A 114 -11.88 -8.42 12.23
N VAL A 115 -11.06 -8.59 11.21
CA VAL A 115 -10.29 -9.80 10.93
C VAL A 115 -8.87 -9.63 11.47
N VAL A 116 -8.45 -10.56 12.31
CA VAL A 116 -7.16 -10.51 12.99
C VAL A 116 -6.31 -11.71 12.57
N PRO A 117 -5.27 -11.51 11.76
CA PRO A 117 -4.23 -12.51 11.59
C PRO A 117 -3.46 -12.67 12.90
N CYS A 118 -3.37 -13.88 13.42
CA CYS A 118 -2.71 -14.16 14.69
C CYS A 118 -1.94 -15.49 14.65
N LEU A 119 -1.10 -15.71 15.65
CA LEU A 119 -0.52 -17.02 15.92
C LEU A 119 -1.34 -17.71 16.99
N ASP A 120 -1.67 -18.98 16.80
CA ASP A 120 -2.32 -19.82 17.80
C ASP A 120 -1.36 -20.28 18.90
N ALA A 121 -1.84 -21.09 19.84
CA ALA A 121 -1.04 -21.63 20.93
C ALA A 121 0.10 -22.56 20.46
N ARG A 122 0.02 -23.08 19.23
CA ARG A 122 1.06 -23.93 18.62
C ARG A 122 2.06 -23.11 17.80
N GLY A 123 1.82 -21.80 17.65
CA GLY A 123 2.59 -20.91 16.79
C GLY A 123 2.22 -21.01 15.31
N GLU A 124 1.08 -21.64 15.00
CA GLU A 124 0.53 -21.70 13.64
C GLU A 124 -0.29 -20.44 13.33
N TYR A 125 -0.31 -20.04 12.07
CA TYR A 125 -1.09 -18.89 11.65
C TYR A 125 -2.58 -19.21 11.66
N ALA A 126 -3.37 -18.31 12.22
CA ALA A 126 -4.82 -18.37 12.22
C ALA A 126 -5.40 -17.00 11.84
N LEU A 127 -6.59 -17.02 11.24
CA LEU A 127 -7.35 -15.82 10.91
C LEU A 127 -8.64 -15.87 11.73
N VAL A 128 -8.83 -14.90 12.62
CA VAL A 128 -10.00 -14.85 13.52
C VAL A 128 -10.81 -13.59 13.28
N VAL A 129 -12.11 -13.67 13.54
CA VAL A 129 -13.03 -12.53 13.45
C VAL A 129 -13.37 -12.06 14.85
N CYS A 130 -13.30 -10.75 15.06
CA CYS A 130 -13.74 -10.05 16.25
C CYS A 130 -14.83 -9.03 15.90
N ASP A 131 -15.74 -8.76 16.84
CA ASP A 131 -16.82 -7.79 16.61
C ASP A 131 -16.30 -6.35 16.62
N SER A 132 -15.57 -5.97 17.68
CA SER A 132 -15.06 -4.62 17.84
C SER A 132 -13.74 -4.61 18.60
N LEU A 133 -12.93 -3.61 18.31
CA LEU A 133 -11.69 -3.35 19.02
C LEU A 133 -11.64 -1.89 19.51
N ARG A 134 -11.17 -1.70 20.74
CA ARG A 134 -10.86 -0.34 21.22
C ARG A 134 -9.59 0.14 20.55
N LEU A 135 -9.73 1.16 19.71
CA LEU A 135 -8.59 1.81 19.07
C LEU A 135 -7.84 2.66 20.10
N ARG A 136 -6.52 2.69 20.00
CA ARG A 136 -5.71 3.59 20.83
C ARG A 136 -5.90 5.03 20.33
N PRO A 137 -6.22 5.99 21.20
CA PRO A 137 -6.24 7.39 20.83
C PRO A 137 -4.83 7.83 20.41
N GLY A 138 -4.74 8.64 19.38
CA GLY A 138 -3.49 9.19 18.87
C GLY A 138 -3.78 10.13 17.73
N ALA A 139 -2.88 11.07 17.46
CA ALA A 139 -2.93 11.89 16.28
C ALA A 139 -2.21 11.12 15.15
N PRO A 140 -2.91 10.60 14.14
CA PRO A 140 -2.26 9.97 13.00
C PRO A 140 -1.48 11.01 12.21
N LEU A 141 -0.39 10.57 11.57
CA LEU A 141 0.40 11.46 10.71
C LEU A 141 -0.43 11.94 9.50
N ASP A 142 -1.23 11.05 8.94
CA ASP A 142 -2.24 11.35 7.91
C ASP A 142 -3.61 10.90 8.39
N GLU A 143 -4.45 11.86 8.79
CA GLU A 143 -5.81 11.61 9.27
C GLU A 143 -6.71 11.03 8.17
N THR A 144 -6.47 11.39 6.92
CA THR A 144 -7.28 10.96 5.79
C THR A 144 -7.02 9.51 5.39
N ALA A 145 -5.86 8.96 5.71
CA ALA A 145 -5.52 7.55 5.48
C ALA A 145 -6.32 6.58 6.37
N GLY A 146 -6.88 7.06 7.49
CA GLY A 146 -7.77 6.29 8.34
C GLY A 146 -7.12 5.18 9.17
N TRP A 147 -5.79 5.10 9.26
CA TRP A 147 -5.09 4.09 10.04
C TRP A 147 -5.01 4.44 11.52
N ALA A 148 -5.43 3.51 12.39
CA ALA A 148 -5.35 3.65 13.83
C ALA A 148 -4.58 2.48 14.45
N ARG A 149 -3.84 2.76 15.54
CA ARG A 149 -3.18 1.71 16.32
C ARG A 149 -4.19 0.96 17.18
N VAL A 150 -4.00 -0.34 17.30
CA VAL A 150 -4.75 -1.21 18.19
C VAL A 150 -3.79 -2.03 19.06
N SER A 151 -4.14 -2.14 20.34
CA SER A 151 -3.53 -3.07 21.30
C SER A 151 -4.61 -3.36 22.33
N ALA A 152 -5.23 -4.53 22.21
CA ALA A 152 -6.39 -4.91 23.00
C ALA A 152 -6.50 -6.44 23.07
N THR A 153 -7.29 -6.93 24.02
CA THR A 153 -7.76 -8.33 24.01
C THR A 153 -9.24 -8.34 23.62
N ALA A 154 -9.60 -9.21 22.71
CA ALA A 154 -10.99 -9.31 22.22
C ALA A 154 -11.46 -10.76 22.17
N PRO A 155 -12.77 -11.01 22.36
CA PRO A 155 -13.36 -12.30 22.10
C PRO A 155 -13.24 -12.68 20.62
N ILE A 156 -12.96 -13.95 20.35
CA ILE A 156 -13.03 -14.54 19.03
C ILE A 156 -14.49 -14.93 18.76
N LEU A 157 -15.09 -14.36 17.73
CA LEU A 157 -16.45 -14.73 17.30
C LEU A 157 -16.44 -15.98 16.43
N SER A 158 -15.47 -16.05 15.51
CA SER A 158 -15.29 -17.20 14.64
C SER A 158 -13.86 -17.29 14.14
N PHE A 159 -13.48 -18.48 13.69
CA PHE A 159 -12.29 -18.69 12.87
C PHE A 159 -12.72 -18.70 11.40
N VAL A 160 -11.89 -18.15 10.53
CA VAL A 160 -12.09 -18.27 9.09
C VAL A 160 -11.70 -19.69 8.71
N SER A 161 -12.70 -20.59 8.58
CA SER A 161 -12.52 -22.02 8.44
C SER A 161 -11.85 -22.44 7.13
N ASP A 162 -11.98 -21.61 6.09
CA ASP A 162 -11.43 -21.89 4.76
C ASP A 162 -10.07 -21.23 4.52
N TRP A 163 -9.45 -20.72 5.58
CA TRP A 163 -8.09 -20.14 5.50
C TRP A 163 -7.03 -21.23 5.40
N THR A 164 -7.32 -22.20 4.60
CA THR A 164 -6.38 -23.21 4.16
C THR A 164 -6.07 -22.93 2.70
N THR A 165 -4.83 -22.58 2.41
CA THR A 165 -4.34 -22.67 1.03
C THR A 165 -4.57 -24.09 0.50
N PRO A 166 -4.53 -24.33 -0.80
CA PRO A 166 -4.53 -25.68 -1.35
C PRO A 166 -3.51 -26.63 -0.72
N HIS A 167 -2.59 -26.09 0.06
CA HIS A 167 -1.52 -26.81 0.77
C HIS A 167 -1.71 -26.91 2.30
N GLY A 168 -2.81 -26.35 2.85
CA GLY A 168 -3.13 -26.43 4.29
C GLY A 168 -2.17 -25.66 5.21
N ASP A 169 -1.39 -24.71 4.68
CA ASP A 169 -0.40 -23.92 5.40
C ASP A 169 -0.87 -22.48 5.60
N GLY A 170 -1.31 -22.16 6.82
CA GLY A 170 -1.71 -20.80 7.19
C GLY A 170 -0.59 -19.75 7.02
N GLY A 171 0.67 -20.18 7.11
CA GLY A 171 1.83 -19.32 6.85
C GLY A 171 1.93 -18.92 5.37
N ALA A 172 1.66 -19.84 4.46
CA ALA A 172 1.61 -19.55 3.03
C ALA A 172 0.44 -18.61 2.72
N ALA A 173 -0.76 -18.84 3.30
CA ALA A 173 -1.92 -17.95 3.13
C ALA A 173 -1.63 -16.53 3.61
N TRP A 174 -0.98 -16.37 4.76
CA TRP A 174 -0.53 -15.06 5.22
C TRP A 174 0.51 -14.44 4.29
N GLY A 175 1.42 -15.23 3.74
CA GLY A 175 2.38 -14.81 2.74
C GLY A 175 1.72 -14.23 1.50
N ASP A 176 0.66 -14.88 0.99
CA ASP A 176 -0.12 -14.44 -0.16
C ASP A 176 -0.89 -13.14 0.12
N MET A 177 -1.50 -13.02 1.31
CA MET A 177 -2.12 -11.77 1.77
C MET A 177 -1.11 -10.62 1.80
N VAL A 178 0.06 -10.85 2.40
CA VAL A 178 1.14 -9.85 2.47
C VAL A 178 1.61 -9.45 1.08
N ALA A 179 1.80 -10.42 0.18
CA ALA A 179 2.22 -10.16 -1.19
C ALA A 179 1.19 -9.29 -1.94
N ALA A 180 -0.10 -9.62 -1.84
CA ALA A 180 -1.17 -8.84 -2.44
C ALA A 180 -1.23 -7.41 -1.87
N GLY A 181 -1.18 -7.25 -0.55
CA GLY A 181 -1.15 -5.94 0.10
C GLY A 181 0.10 -5.11 -0.27
N ARG A 182 1.26 -5.74 -0.42
CA ARG A 182 2.50 -5.07 -0.87
C ARG A 182 2.39 -4.57 -2.30
N ARG A 183 1.79 -5.34 -3.22
CA ARG A 183 1.51 -4.88 -4.60
C ARG A 183 0.60 -3.66 -4.58
N ALA A 184 -0.49 -3.70 -3.84
CA ALA A 184 -1.41 -2.58 -3.70
C ALA A 184 -0.71 -1.32 -3.16
N LEU A 185 0.04 -1.44 -2.07
CA LEU A 185 0.80 -0.33 -1.48
C LEU A 185 1.91 0.18 -2.41
N ALA A 186 2.51 -0.67 -3.24
CA ALA A 186 3.50 -0.23 -4.23
C ALA A 186 2.87 0.71 -5.25
N HIS A 187 1.70 0.37 -5.79
CA HIS A 187 0.98 1.24 -6.73
C HIS A 187 0.54 2.56 -6.08
N GLU A 188 0.05 2.55 -4.83
CA GLU A 188 -0.32 3.79 -4.13
C GLU A 188 0.90 4.69 -3.89
N LEU A 189 2.02 4.12 -3.47
CA LEU A 189 3.27 4.87 -3.32
C LEU A 189 3.79 5.43 -4.65
N VAL A 190 3.64 4.70 -5.76
CA VAL A 190 3.96 5.19 -7.11
C VAL A 190 3.11 6.40 -7.44
N GLY A 191 1.80 6.36 -7.23
CA GLY A 191 0.89 7.49 -7.47
C GLY A 191 1.28 8.73 -6.65
N ILE A 192 1.57 8.55 -5.36
CA ILE A 192 2.03 9.61 -4.46
C ILE A 192 3.33 10.25 -4.98
N GLY A 193 4.34 9.44 -5.28
CA GLY A 193 5.64 9.92 -5.75
C GLY A 193 5.55 10.64 -7.09
N SER A 194 4.71 10.14 -8.00
CA SER A 194 4.46 10.73 -9.32
C SER A 194 3.84 12.12 -9.19
N THR A 195 2.89 12.29 -8.28
CA THR A 195 2.28 13.62 -8.03
C THR A 195 3.27 14.57 -7.38
N MET A 196 4.08 14.13 -6.41
CA MET A 196 5.15 14.97 -5.84
C MET A 196 6.12 15.45 -6.93
N LEU A 197 6.51 14.58 -7.86
CA LEU A 197 7.40 14.93 -8.97
C LEU A 197 6.74 15.92 -9.91
N SER A 198 5.50 15.67 -10.32
CA SER A 198 4.74 16.54 -11.23
C SER A 198 4.58 17.97 -10.68
N MET A 199 4.15 18.11 -9.41
CA MET A 199 4.03 19.41 -8.74
C MET A 199 5.37 20.17 -8.71
N THR A 200 6.47 19.44 -8.53
CA THR A 200 7.80 20.05 -8.48
C THR A 200 8.29 20.47 -9.85
N VAL A 201 8.04 19.66 -10.89
CA VAL A 201 8.37 20.00 -12.28
C VAL A 201 7.62 21.28 -12.70
N GLU A 202 6.33 21.36 -12.38
CA GLU A 202 5.52 22.57 -12.63
C GLU A 202 6.14 23.79 -11.93
N HIS A 203 6.39 23.68 -10.61
CA HIS A 203 6.98 24.76 -9.83
C HIS A 203 8.32 25.27 -10.40
N VAL A 204 9.27 24.37 -10.69
CA VAL A 204 10.61 24.80 -11.18
C VAL A 204 10.57 25.31 -12.61
N SER A 205 9.53 24.95 -13.38
CA SER A 205 9.34 25.46 -14.75
C SER A 205 8.86 26.92 -14.75
N GLU A 206 8.07 27.32 -13.75
CA GLU A 206 7.49 28.65 -13.62
C GLU A 206 8.35 29.59 -12.75
N ARG A 207 8.95 29.07 -11.69
CA ARG A 207 9.71 29.87 -10.71
C ARG A 207 10.97 30.44 -11.31
N VAL A 208 11.03 31.76 -11.44
CA VAL A 208 12.20 32.51 -11.94
C VAL A 208 13.08 32.93 -10.77
N GLN A 209 14.37 32.56 -10.83
CA GLN A 209 15.46 33.06 -9.98
C GLN A 209 16.71 33.26 -10.86
N PHE A 210 17.56 34.22 -10.51
CA PHE A 210 18.76 34.53 -11.29
C PHE A 210 18.44 34.79 -12.79
N HIS A 211 17.34 35.51 -13.05
CA HIS A 211 16.82 35.92 -14.36
C HIS A 211 16.40 34.77 -15.30
N ARG A 212 16.17 33.57 -14.79
CA ARG A 212 15.69 32.43 -15.59
C ARG A 212 14.91 31.41 -14.73
N PRO A 213 14.07 30.54 -15.34
CA PRO A 213 13.37 29.48 -14.61
C PRO A 213 14.34 28.56 -13.88
N LEU A 214 13.98 28.09 -12.65
CA LEU A 214 14.79 27.16 -11.88
C LEU A 214 15.08 25.87 -12.66
N GLY A 215 14.10 25.35 -13.41
CA GLY A 215 14.25 24.17 -14.25
C GLY A 215 15.27 24.30 -15.39
N SER A 216 15.76 25.52 -15.66
CA SER A 216 16.85 25.72 -16.65
C SER A 216 18.25 25.35 -16.13
N PHE A 217 18.42 25.23 -14.80
CA PHE A 217 19.69 24.89 -14.18
C PHE A 217 19.98 23.39 -14.27
N GLN A 218 21.20 23.01 -14.64
CA GLN A 218 21.58 21.62 -14.79
C GLN A 218 21.46 20.83 -13.48
N ALA A 219 21.80 21.43 -12.34
CA ALA A 219 21.66 20.78 -11.04
C ALA A 219 20.20 20.38 -10.74
N VAL A 220 19.23 21.23 -11.10
CA VAL A 220 17.80 20.93 -10.96
C VAL A 220 17.38 19.80 -11.91
N LYS A 221 17.81 19.87 -13.17
CA LYS A 221 17.52 18.83 -14.17
C LYS A 221 18.05 17.46 -13.74
N HIS A 222 19.29 17.40 -13.23
CA HIS A 222 19.89 16.14 -12.77
C HIS A 222 19.13 15.57 -11.57
N GLN A 223 18.77 16.40 -10.58
CA GLN A 223 17.98 15.93 -9.45
C GLN A 223 16.61 15.36 -9.88
N LEU A 224 15.91 16.03 -10.79
CA LEU A 224 14.62 15.55 -11.29
C LEU A 224 14.76 14.30 -12.15
N ALA A 225 15.83 14.19 -12.95
CA ALA A 225 16.14 13.01 -13.73
C ALA A 225 16.41 11.79 -12.83
N ASP A 226 17.12 11.97 -11.72
CA ASP A 226 17.34 10.90 -10.73
C ASP A 226 16.04 10.44 -10.08
N VAL A 227 15.14 11.37 -9.76
CA VAL A 227 13.80 11.03 -9.23
C VAL A 227 12.98 10.28 -10.29
N HIS A 228 13.00 10.73 -11.53
CA HIS A 228 12.31 10.09 -12.65
C HIS A 228 12.84 8.67 -12.92
N LEU A 229 14.15 8.46 -12.84
CA LEU A 229 14.73 7.12 -12.95
C LEU A 229 14.16 6.17 -11.89
N TRP A 230 14.05 6.62 -10.64
CA TRP A 230 13.42 5.80 -9.58
C TRP A 230 11.92 5.61 -9.78
N GLN A 231 11.23 6.57 -10.42
CA GLN A 231 9.83 6.41 -10.83
C GLN A 231 9.68 5.25 -11.81
N GLU A 232 10.46 5.25 -12.88
CA GLU A 232 10.44 4.18 -13.89
C GLU A 232 10.73 2.80 -13.28
N ILE A 233 11.76 2.71 -12.43
CA ILE A 233 12.08 1.47 -11.72
C ILE A 233 10.90 1.01 -10.86
N ALA A 234 10.24 1.92 -10.13
CA ALA A 234 9.13 1.59 -9.26
C ALA A 234 7.89 1.13 -10.05
N VAL A 235 7.55 1.84 -11.14
CA VAL A 235 6.43 1.49 -12.03
C VAL A 235 6.64 0.11 -12.63
N LEU A 236 7.80 -0.14 -13.25
CA LEU A 236 8.12 -1.41 -13.88
C LEU A 236 8.17 -2.56 -12.86
N SER A 237 8.70 -2.32 -11.65
CA SER A 237 8.72 -3.33 -10.60
C SER A 237 7.31 -3.65 -10.07
N ALA A 238 6.44 -2.64 -9.95
CA ALA A 238 5.06 -2.83 -9.51
C ALA A 238 4.25 -3.61 -10.56
N ASP A 239 4.50 -3.36 -11.85
CA ASP A 239 3.85 -4.11 -12.93
C ASP A 239 4.38 -5.55 -13.03
N ALA A 240 5.69 -5.75 -12.98
CA ALA A 240 6.32 -7.08 -13.03
C ALA A 240 5.91 -7.99 -11.85
N ALA A 241 5.56 -7.42 -10.70
CA ALA A 241 5.12 -8.20 -9.53
C ALA A 241 3.77 -8.92 -9.74
N TRP A 242 3.10 -8.69 -10.86
CA TRP A 242 1.89 -9.40 -11.26
C TRP A 242 2.15 -10.63 -12.14
N GLU A 243 3.38 -10.83 -12.63
CA GLU A 243 3.71 -11.96 -13.48
C GLU A 243 3.71 -13.28 -12.72
N ASP A 244 4.29 -13.29 -11.52
CA ASP A 244 4.35 -14.48 -10.65
C ASP A 244 3.48 -14.37 -9.40
N CYS A 245 3.01 -13.16 -9.08
CA CYS A 245 2.26 -12.82 -7.88
C CYS A 245 2.97 -13.23 -6.55
N GLY A 246 4.27 -13.51 -6.61
CA GLY A 246 5.05 -14.09 -5.53
C GLY A 246 5.41 -13.08 -4.41
N PRO A 247 5.80 -13.59 -3.23
CA PRO A 247 6.17 -12.74 -2.11
C PRO A 247 7.46 -11.94 -2.35
N GLN A 248 8.41 -12.48 -3.15
CA GLN A 248 9.68 -11.82 -3.45
C GLN A 248 9.48 -10.67 -4.44
N SER A 249 8.73 -10.88 -5.52
CA SER A 249 8.40 -9.85 -6.50
C SER A 249 7.59 -8.72 -5.88
N ALA A 250 6.62 -9.03 -5.01
CA ALA A 250 5.85 -8.06 -4.25
C ALA A 250 6.71 -7.26 -3.25
N ALA A 251 7.68 -7.91 -2.59
CA ALA A 251 8.64 -7.25 -1.71
C ALA A 251 9.56 -6.30 -2.49
N LEU A 252 10.03 -6.72 -3.66
CA LEU A 252 10.87 -5.91 -4.55
C LEU A 252 10.10 -4.68 -5.07
N ALA A 253 8.87 -4.87 -5.55
CA ALA A 253 8.01 -3.81 -6.03
C ALA A 253 7.78 -2.74 -4.95
N LYS A 254 7.44 -3.17 -3.73
CA LYS A 254 7.26 -2.24 -2.61
C LYS A 254 8.56 -1.55 -2.21
N ALA A 255 9.70 -2.25 -2.20
CA ALA A 255 11.00 -1.66 -1.90
C ALA A 255 11.38 -0.59 -2.94
N ALA A 256 11.14 -0.84 -4.22
CA ALA A 256 11.36 0.12 -5.30
C ALA A 256 10.45 1.34 -5.16
N ALA A 257 9.15 1.15 -4.87
CA ALA A 257 8.21 2.23 -4.64
C ALA A 257 8.59 3.10 -3.41
N ILE A 258 9.04 2.48 -2.31
CA ILE A 258 9.59 3.19 -1.15
C ILE A 258 10.84 3.99 -1.55
N ARG A 259 11.74 3.42 -2.33
CA ARG A 259 12.94 4.12 -2.80
C ARG A 259 12.58 5.34 -3.65
N PHE A 260 11.62 5.18 -4.57
CA PHE A 260 11.10 6.27 -5.39
C PHE A 260 10.51 7.40 -4.52
N THR A 261 9.57 7.10 -3.63
CA THR A 261 8.95 8.12 -2.78
C THR A 261 9.94 8.81 -1.86
N ARG A 262 10.97 8.11 -1.37
CA ARG A 262 12.07 8.72 -0.60
C ARG A 262 12.91 9.67 -1.45
N SER A 263 13.22 9.30 -2.68
CA SER A 263 13.91 10.17 -3.63
C SER A 263 13.08 11.40 -3.97
N ALA A 264 11.79 11.20 -4.29
CA ALA A 264 10.85 12.26 -4.60
C ALA A 264 10.71 13.26 -3.44
N ARG A 265 10.42 12.78 -2.21
CA ARG A 265 10.26 13.70 -1.08
C ARG A 265 11.53 14.47 -0.74
N ALA A 266 12.72 13.88 -0.85
CA ALA A 266 13.97 14.56 -0.55
C ALA A 266 14.28 15.64 -1.60
N SER A 267 14.28 15.29 -2.88
CA SER A 267 14.62 16.19 -3.97
C SER A 267 13.53 17.24 -4.23
N CYS A 268 12.26 16.83 -4.23
CA CYS A 268 11.16 17.74 -4.51
C CYS A 268 10.96 18.76 -3.38
N GLN A 269 11.03 18.33 -2.11
CA GLN A 269 10.93 19.26 -0.99
C GLN A 269 12.04 20.31 -1.01
N GLN A 270 13.27 19.91 -1.37
CA GLN A 270 14.39 20.84 -1.53
C GLN A 270 14.16 21.83 -2.68
N LEU A 271 13.66 21.36 -3.82
CA LEU A 271 13.41 22.20 -5.00
C LEU A 271 12.22 23.14 -4.83
N LEU A 272 11.20 22.76 -4.08
CA LEU A 272 10.10 23.64 -3.67
C LEU A 272 10.55 24.71 -2.67
N GLY A 273 11.67 24.50 -1.97
CA GLY A 273 12.20 25.43 -1.00
C GLY A 273 11.24 25.69 0.15
N GLY A 274 11.09 26.97 0.56
CA GLY A 274 10.19 27.37 1.65
C GLY A 274 8.74 26.92 1.46
N MET A 275 8.24 26.91 0.23
CA MET A 275 6.87 26.48 -0.09
C MET A 275 6.61 25.02 0.29
N GLY A 276 7.59 24.13 0.09
CA GLY A 276 7.47 22.71 0.45
C GLY A 276 7.30 22.44 1.96
N PHE A 277 7.48 23.46 2.80
CA PHE A 277 7.29 23.39 4.26
C PHE A 277 6.03 24.11 4.76
N THR A 278 5.29 24.78 3.87
CA THR A 278 4.09 25.52 4.27
C THR A 278 2.84 24.65 4.17
N TRP A 279 1.81 25.01 4.96
CA TRP A 279 0.50 24.37 4.87
C TRP A 279 -0.31 24.82 3.65
N GLU A 280 0.14 25.86 2.95
CA GLU A 280 -0.51 26.40 1.76
C GLU A 280 -0.27 25.52 0.52
N HIS A 281 0.80 24.76 0.50
CA HIS A 281 1.17 23.89 -0.62
C HIS A 281 0.85 22.44 -0.32
N ASP A 282 0.12 21.76 -1.18
CA ASP A 282 -0.37 20.38 -0.96
C ASP A 282 0.71 19.30 -0.83
N PHE A 283 1.97 19.62 -1.12
CA PHE A 283 3.09 18.66 -1.03
C PHE A 283 3.17 17.96 0.33
N HIS A 284 2.91 18.66 1.43
CA HIS A 284 2.94 18.08 2.76
C HIS A 284 1.91 16.96 2.96
N ARG A 285 0.79 16.97 2.24
CA ARG A 285 -0.25 15.93 2.31
C ARG A 285 0.26 14.63 1.70
N TYR A 286 0.92 14.70 0.54
CA TYR A 286 1.57 13.56 -0.12
C TYR A 286 2.72 13.01 0.71
N LEU A 287 3.54 13.88 1.29
CA LEU A 287 4.62 13.49 2.21
C LEU A 287 4.07 12.69 3.41
N ARG A 288 3.00 13.18 4.06
CA ARG A 288 2.39 12.51 5.23
C ARG A 288 1.78 11.17 4.85
N ARG A 289 1.09 11.09 3.70
CA ARG A 289 0.54 9.84 3.17
C ARG A 289 1.66 8.83 2.90
N ALA A 290 2.73 9.21 2.21
CA ALA A 290 3.86 8.33 1.93
C ALA A 290 4.48 7.78 3.22
N LEU A 291 4.73 8.65 4.22
CA LEU A 291 5.28 8.25 5.52
C LEU A 291 4.35 7.32 6.32
N THR A 292 3.03 7.42 6.13
CA THR A 292 2.05 6.54 6.75
C THR A 292 2.02 5.16 6.09
N LEU A 293 2.09 5.09 4.76
CA LEU A 293 1.97 3.83 4.02
C LEU A 293 3.28 3.05 3.93
N GLU A 294 4.42 3.75 3.87
CA GLU A 294 5.75 3.14 3.72
C GLU A 294 6.03 1.99 4.70
N PRO A 295 5.70 2.08 6.01
CA PRO A 295 5.99 1.02 6.96
C PRO A 295 4.95 -0.10 7.02
N LEU A 296 3.79 0.02 6.36
CA LEU A 296 2.75 -1.03 6.39
C LEU A 296 3.23 -2.29 5.67
N LEU A 297 2.95 -3.48 6.22
CA LEU A 297 3.36 -4.78 5.67
C LEU A 297 4.87 -4.91 5.39
N GLY A 298 5.69 -4.27 6.23
CA GLY A 298 7.15 -4.25 6.13
C GLY A 298 7.71 -2.94 5.59
N GLY A 299 8.60 -2.30 6.35
CA GLY A 299 9.36 -1.13 5.91
C GLY A 299 10.61 -1.51 5.12
N ALA A 300 11.37 -0.51 4.62
CA ALA A 300 12.55 -0.77 3.80
C ALA A 300 13.60 -1.69 4.46
N PRO A 301 13.94 -1.57 5.77
CA PRO A 301 14.87 -2.49 6.40
C PRO A 301 14.39 -3.93 6.41
N ASP A 302 13.09 -4.16 6.68
CA ASP A 302 12.46 -5.47 6.72
C ASP A 302 12.47 -6.11 5.32
N LEU A 303 12.03 -5.35 4.29
CA LEU A 303 12.04 -5.79 2.90
C LEU A 303 13.45 -6.13 2.38
N HIS A 304 14.45 -5.29 2.68
CA HIS A 304 15.83 -5.56 2.29
C HIS A 304 16.40 -6.78 2.99
N GLY A 305 16.06 -6.98 4.27
CA GLY A 305 16.45 -8.18 5.04
C GLY A 305 15.86 -9.45 4.43
N GLU A 306 14.59 -9.43 4.09
CA GLU A 306 13.84 -10.54 3.47
C GLU A 306 14.41 -10.89 2.07
N LEU A 307 14.55 -9.90 1.20
CA LEU A 307 15.14 -10.07 -0.13
C LEU A 307 16.59 -10.57 -0.06
N GLY A 308 17.39 -10.02 0.85
CA GLY A 308 18.76 -10.47 1.07
C GLY A 308 18.84 -11.91 1.58
N ALA A 309 17.91 -12.34 2.44
CA ALA A 309 17.82 -13.73 2.88
C ALA A 309 17.42 -14.68 1.73
N ALA A 310 16.47 -14.27 0.89
CA ALA A 310 16.04 -15.02 -0.28
C ALA A 310 17.18 -15.20 -1.31
N LEU A 311 17.96 -14.16 -1.55
CA LEU A 311 19.17 -14.22 -2.41
C LEU A 311 20.20 -15.20 -1.85
N ARG A 312 20.52 -15.11 -0.55
CA ARG A 312 21.50 -16.02 0.08
C ARG A 312 21.06 -17.48 0.06
N SER A 313 19.76 -17.75 0.13
CA SER A 313 19.22 -19.12 0.11
C SER A 313 19.00 -19.67 -1.30
N GLY A 314 19.32 -18.89 -2.36
CA GLY A 314 19.11 -19.29 -3.75
C GLY A 314 17.64 -19.36 -4.19
N LYS A 315 16.72 -18.83 -3.37
CA LYS A 315 15.28 -18.79 -3.69
C LYS A 315 14.92 -17.75 -4.76
N VAL A 316 15.80 -16.76 -4.95
CA VAL A 316 15.70 -15.78 -6.05
C VAL A 316 16.78 -16.14 -7.04
N GLY A 317 16.38 -16.54 -8.25
CA GLY A 317 17.30 -16.79 -9.33
C GLY A 317 18.07 -15.50 -9.70
N GLN A 318 19.38 -15.59 -9.85
CA GLN A 318 20.12 -14.56 -10.54
C GLN A 318 19.76 -14.64 -12.01
N ALA A 319 18.79 -13.86 -12.44
CA ALA A 319 18.60 -13.62 -13.87
C ALA A 319 19.82 -12.79 -14.34
N LEU A 320 20.88 -13.46 -14.73
CA LEU A 320 21.92 -12.84 -15.54
C LEU A 320 21.25 -12.52 -16.88
N ILE A 321 20.97 -11.25 -17.11
CA ILE A 321 20.62 -10.78 -18.46
C ILE A 321 21.87 -11.07 -19.29
N ALA A 322 21.77 -12.06 -20.15
CA ALA A 322 22.74 -12.25 -21.23
C ALA A 322 22.58 -11.03 -22.16
N LEU A 323 23.55 -10.11 -22.08
CA LEU A 323 23.72 -8.99 -23.00
C LEU A 323 24.16 -9.52 -24.38
#